data_e159dd387d8e004e9c5f9a6f869ea431
#
_entry.id   e159dd387d8e004e9c5f9a6f869ea431
#
_cell.length_a   1.000
_cell.length_b   1.000
_cell.length_c   1.000
_cell.angle_alpha   90.00
_cell.angle_beta   90.00
_cell.angle_gamma   90.00
#
_symmetry.space_group_name_H-M   'P 1'
#
loop_
_entity.id
_entity.type
_entity.pdbx_description
1 polymer ?
#
loop_
_entity_poly.entity_id
_entity_poly.type
_entity_poly.pdbx_seq_one_letter_code
_entity_poly.pdbx_strand_id
1 'polypeptide(L)'
;MSATVQERAIDNAAWETATSRMSVLVPFLNDDPGPLIAALGTEAKALGGAVEVVLLDDGSGDPELVDKVAAAALACPLPVRFVTLAVNQGRARGRNSLAAHARAGHLLFLDSDMLPDAPDFLHRWVDLIDASDPAVAFGGFSLEQAPPKREHALHRQLAQRSDCASAELRRLKPEKYVFTSNLLIRRAVFEAEPFDEGFKGWGWEDVEWGVRVSRNHAITHVDNPATHLGLDGPRVIAAKYEQSAANFARILAAHPDVVRGYPSYRAARALKHAPLRQAWRPLLKALALAEQAPLPMRAFCMRLYRAAVCAEAI
;
A
#
# COMPACT_ATOMS: atom_id res chain seq x y z
N MET A 1 -0.89 12.29 -27.48
CA MET A 1 -1.97 11.29 -27.62
C MET A 1 -1.64 10.16 -26.67
N SER A 2 -2.39 10.00 -25.57
CA SER A 2 -2.22 8.87 -24.64
C SER A 2 -2.69 7.61 -25.38
N ALA A 3 -1.81 6.63 -25.56
CA ALA A 3 -2.23 5.33 -26.08
C ALA A 3 -3.28 4.76 -25.12
N THR A 4 -4.45 4.41 -25.65
CA THR A 4 -5.50 3.73 -24.89
C THR A 4 -4.90 2.41 -24.40
N VAL A 5 -4.77 2.23 -23.11
CA VAL A 5 -4.29 0.96 -22.54
C VAL A 5 -5.34 -0.08 -22.85
N GLN A 6 -4.93 -1.16 -23.50
CA GLN A 6 -5.85 -2.26 -23.78
C GLN A 6 -6.15 -2.95 -22.45
N GLU A 7 -7.43 -2.94 -22.06
CA GLU A 7 -7.93 -3.57 -20.84
C GLU A 7 -9.01 -4.59 -21.18
N ARG A 8 -9.16 -5.60 -20.35
CA ARG A 8 -10.23 -6.59 -20.40
C ARG A 8 -10.82 -6.71 -18.98
N ALA A 9 -12.14 -6.71 -18.90
CA ALA A 9 -12.85 -6.91 -17.63
C ALA A 9 -13.75 -8.15 -17.71
N ILE A 10 -13.84 -8.88 -16.60
CA ILE A 10 -14.81 -9.95 -16.38
C ILE A 10 -15.52 -9.71 -15.05
N ASP A 11 -16.80 -9.99 -15.00
CA ASP A 11 -17.66 -9.82 -13.84
C ASP A 11 -18.21 -11.17 -13.39
N ASN A 12 -18.37 -11.41 -12.09
CA ASN A 12 -19.11 -12.56 -11.60
C ASN A 12 -20.64 -12.25 -11.57
N ALA A 13 -21.45 -13.29 -11.39
CA ALA A 13 -22.91 -13.16 -11.41
C ALA A 13 -23.48 -12.18 -10.38
N ALA A 14 -22.81 -12.00 -9.24
CA ALA A 14 -23.26 -11.08 -8.19
C ALA A 14 -23.01 -9.62 -8.55
N TRP A 15 -22.14 -9.32 -9.49
CA TRP A 15 -21.75 -7.95 -9.86
C TRP A 15 -22.91 -7.12 -10.39
N GLU A 16 -23.76 -7.68 -11.25
CA GLU A 16 -24.81 -6.93 -11.95
C GLU A 16 -25.88 -6.38 -10.99
N THR A 17 -26.20 -7.10 -9.92
CA THR A 17 -27.30 -6.80 -9.00
C THR A 17 -26.89 -6.05 -7.74
N ALA A 18 -25.58 -5.83 -7.53
CA ALA A 18 -25.08 -5.23 -6.31
C ALA A 18 -25.33 -3.72 -6.25
N THR A 19 -25.72 -3.26 -5.06
CA THR A 19 -25.85 -1.85 -4.69
C THR A 19 -24.87 -1.55 -3.57
N SER A 20 -23.57 -1.48 -3.95
CA SER A 20 -22.48 -1.44 -2.99
C SER A 20 -22.29 -0.05 -2.37
N ARG A 21 -22.00 0.01 -1.08
CA ARG A 21 -21.59 1.21 -0.34
C ARG A 21 -20.09 1.40 -0.36
N MET A 22 -19.35 0.28 -0.38
CA MET A 22 -17.89 0.23 -0.39
C MET A 22 -17.37 -0.66 -1.52
N SER A 23 -16.39 -0.15 -2.27
CA SER A 23 -15.63 -0.92 -3.25
C SER A 23 -14.25 -1.23 -2.67
N VAL A 24 -13.92 -2.51 -2.50
CA VAL A 24 -12.56 -2.96 -2.15
C VAL A 24 -11.74 -3.02 -3.42
N LEU A 25 -10.64 -2.29 -3.45
CA LEU A 25 -9.78 -2.07 -4.62
C LEU A 25 -8.44 -2.79 -4.43
N VAL A 26 -8.21 -3.85 -5.19
CA VAL A 26 -7.03 -4.73 -5.03
C VAL A 26 -6.19 -4.71 -6.30
N PRO A 27 -5.11 -3.90 -6.36
CA PRO A 27 -4.13 -3.99 -7.44
C PRO A 27 -3.14 -5.12 -7.17
N PHE A 28 -2.71 -5.83 -8.23
CA PHE A 28 -1.62 -6.80 -8.14
C PHE A 28 -0.76 -6.82 -9.41
N LEU A 29 0.46 -7.32 -9.25
CA LEU A 29 1.42 -7.54 -10.33
C LEU A 29 2.29 -8.74 -9.98
N ASN A 30 2.18 -9.84 -10.71
CA ASN A 30 2.91 -11.08 -10.48
C ASN A 30 2.77 -11.61 -9.02
N ASP A 31 1.64 -11.30 -8.37
CA ASP A 31 1.32 -11.70 -7.00
C ASP A 31 -0.09 -12.30 -6.96
N ASP A 32 -0.33 -13.27 -6.08
CA ASP A 32 -1.60 -14.01 -6.02
C ASP A 32 -2.55 -13.43 -4.96
N PRO A 33 -3.61 -12.68 -5.35
CA PRO A 33 -4.62 -12.18 -4.42
C PRO A 33 -5.61 -13.26 -3.93
N GLY A 34 -5.47 -14.52 -4.36
CA GLY A 34 -6.41 -15.60 -4.03
C GLY A 34 -6.69 -15.75 -2.54
N PRO A 35 -5.69 -15.76 -1.65
CA PRO A 35 -5.91 -15.81 -0.19
C PRO A 35 -6.75 -14.63 0.32
N LEU A 36 -6.51 -13.42 -0.17
CA LEU A 36 -7.29 -12.23 0.18
C LEU A 36 -8.73 -12.36 -0.31
N ILE A 37 -8.95 -12.74 -1.57
CA ILE A 37 -10.29 -12.92 -2.15
C ILE A 37 -11.09 -13.92 -1.33
N ALA A 38 -10.47 -15.05 -0.96
CA ALA A 38 -11.12 -16.07 -0.14
C ALA A 38 -11.49 -15.53 1.26
N ALA A 39 -10.60 -14.79 1.91
CA ALA A 39 -10.86 -14.20 3.23
C ALA A 39 -12.02 -13.19 3.18
N LEU A 40 -12.00 -12.26 2.21
CA LEU A 40 -13.08 -11.29 2.03
C LEU A 40 -14.43 -11.97 1.73
N GLY A 41 -14.42 -13.03 0.93
CA GLY A 41 -15.62 -13.80 0.56
C GLY A 41 -16.35 -14.41 1.76
N THR A 42 -15.67 -14.65 2.89
CA THR A 42 -16.30 -15.22 4.10
C THR A 42 -17.38 -14.31 4.70
N GLU A 43 -17.27 -12.98 4.51
CA GLU A 43 -18.21 -12.01 5.03
C GLU A 43 -19.42 -11.73 4.09
N ALA A 44 -19.43 -12.29 2.87
CA ALA A 44 -20.41 -11.95 1.84
C ALA A 44 -21.87 -12.08 2.31
N LYS A 45 -22.21 -13.14 3.05
CA LYS A 45 -23.54 -13.39 3.54
C LYS A 45 -24.01 -12.33 4.53
N ALA A 46 -23.14 -11.89 5.43
CA ALA A 46 -23.46 -10.87 6.43
C ALA A 46 -23.60 -9.47 5.80
N LEU A 47 -22.85 -9.20 4.75
CA LEU A 47 -22.81 -7.88 4.08
C LEU A 47 -23.98 -7.64 3.10
N GLY A 48 -24.68 -8.70 2.66
CA GLY A 48 -25.91 -8.55 1.86
C GLY A 48 -25.75 -7.73 0.56
N GLY A 49 -24.55 -7.72 -0.06
CA GLY A 49 -24.27 -6.94 -1.26
C GLY A 49 -23.79 -5.50 -1.01
N ALA A 50 -23.57 -5.10 0.25
CA ALA A 50 -23.09 -3.77 0.60
C ALA A 50 -21.62 -3.50 0.15
N VAL A 51 -20.87 -4.56 -0.17
CA VAL A 51 -19.46 -4.48 -0.57
C VAL A 51 -19.26 -5.17 -1.90
N GLU A 52 -18.52 -4.53 -2.79
CA GLU A 52 -18.01 -5.10 -4.03
C GLU A 52 -16.47 -5.13 -4.02
N VAL A 53 -15.88 -5.98 -4.83
CA VAL A 53 -14.42 -6.10 -5.00
C VAL A 53 -14.05 -5.81 -6.44
N VAL A 54 -13.08 -4.95 -6.66
CA VAL A 54 -12.46 -4.71 -7.97
C VAL A 54 -11.01 -5.13 -7.89
N LEU A 55 -10.64 -6.13 -8.68
CA LEU A 55 -9.28 -6.62 -8.84
C LEU A 55 -8.69 -6.01 -10.09
N LEU A 56 -7.44 -5.58 -10.05
CA LEU A 56 -6.69 -5.11 -11.21
C LEU A 56 -5.35 -5.84 -11.30
N ASP A 57 -5.20 -6.63 -12.37
CA ASP A 57 -3.89 -7.10 -12.81
C ASP A 57 -3.19 -5.99 -13.60
N ASP A 58 -2.15 -5.40 -13.03
CA ASP A 58 -1.38 -4.33 -13.66
C ASP A 58 -0.33 -4.89 -14.66
N GLY A 59 -0.74 -5.84 -15.50
CA GLY A 59 0.07 -6.39 -16.58
C GLY A 59 1.05 -7.48 -16.12
N SER A 60 0.59 -8.44 -15.33
CA SER A 60 1.37 -9.63 -14.98
C SER A 60 1.74 -10.45 -16.21
N GLY A 61 2.99 -10.90 -16.28
CA GLY A 61 3.50 -11.72 -17.38
C GLY A 61 3.20 -13.22 -17.26
N ASP A 62 2.36 -13.62 -16.32
CA ASP A 62 2.04 -15.02 -15.99
C ASP A 62 0.56 -15.34 -16.29
N PRO A 63 0.25 -15.97 -17.44
CA PRO A 63 -1.12 -16.34 -17.78
C PRO A 63 -1.76 -17.33 -16.80
N GLU A 64 -0.99 -18.25 -16.19
CA GLU A 64 -1.53 -19.21 -15.23
C GLU A 64 -2.02 -18.52 -13.96
N LEU A 65 -1.28 -17.49 -13.50
CA LEU A 65 -1.72 -16.66 -12.40
C LEU A 65 -3.01 -15.91 -12.75
N VAL A 66 -3.08 -15.30 -13.95
CA VAL A 66 -4.25 -14.56 -14.41
C VAL A 66 -5.49 -15.46 -14.46
N ASP A 67 -5.36 -16.67 -15.01
CA ASP A 67 -6.46 -17.65 -15.09
C ASP A 67 -6.90 -18.14 -13.70
N LYS A 68 -5.96 -18.35 -12.79
CA LYS A 68 -6.22 -18.70 -11.38
C LYS A 68 -7.01 -17.59 -10.67
N VAL A 69 -6.59 -16.34 -10.84
CA VAL A 69 -7.28 -15.19 -10.23
C VAL A 69 -8.67 -15.00 -10.84
N ALA A 70 -8.81 -15.18 -12.16
CA ALA A 70 -10.11 -15.13 -12.82
C ALA A 70 -11.08 -16.19 -12.26
N ALA A 71 -10.60 -17.42 -12.06
CA ALA A 71 -11.41 -18.48 -11.47
C ALA A 71 -11.82 -18.15 -10.01
N ALA A 72 -10.90 -17.62 -9.21
CA ALA A 72 -11.19 -17.19 -7.85
C ALA A 72 -12.20 -16.03 -7.80
N ALA A 73 -12.07 -15.05 -8.70
CA ALA A 73 -12.99 -13.92 -8.82
C ALA A 73 -14.41 -14.38 -9.18
N LEU A 74 -14.54 -15.29 -10.16
CA LEU A 74 -15.83 -15.84 -10.57
C LEU A 74 -16.51 -16.70 -9.49
N ALA A 75 -15.73 -17.39 -8.66
CA ALA A 75 -16.22 -18.23 -7.57
C ALA A 75 -16.50 -17.44 -6.27
N CYS A 76 -16.03 -16.20 -6.16
CA CYS A 76 -16.22 -15.38 -4.96
C CYS A 76 -17.71 -15.07 -4.73
N PRO A 77 -18.23 -15.22 -3.50
CA PRO A 77 -19.63 -14.91 -3.22
C PRO A 77 -19.92 -13.41 -3.10
N LEU A 78 -18.91 -12.55 -2.99
CA LEU A 78 -19.07 -11.10 -3.14
C LEU A 78 -19.22 -10.71 -4.62
N PRO A 79 -19.84 -9.56 -4.93
CA PRO A 79 -19.76 -8.94 -6.25
C PRO A 79 -18.32 -8.65 -6.63
N VAL A 80 -17.81 -9.22 -7.72
CA VAL A 80 -16.41 -9.05 -8.15
C VAL A 80 -16.34 -8.66 -9.61
N ARG A 81 -15.51 -7.62 -9.88
CA ARG A 81 -14.99 -7.28 -11.21
C ARG A 81 -13.49 -7.54 -11.23
N PHE A 82 -13.03 -8.27 -12.22
CA PHE A 82 -11.61 -8.48 -12.46
C PHE A 82 -11.19 -7.83 -13.78
N VAL A 83 -10.25 -6.89 -13.70
CA VAL A 83 -9.70 -6.12 -14.81
C VAL A 83 -8.25 -6.55 -15.04
N THR A 84 -7.88 -6.78 -16.29
CA THR A 84 -6.51 -7.09 -16.71
C THR A 84 -6.00 -6.02 -17.67
N LEU A 85 -4.81 -5.49 -17.43
CA LEU A 85 -4.11 -4.56 -18.28
C LEU A 85 -3.06 -5.29 -19.10
N ALA A 86 -2.90 -4.90 -20.38
CA ALA A 86 -1.88 -5.49 -21.24
C ALA A 86 -0.44 -5.08 -20.86
N VAL A 87 -0.28 -3.95 -20.15
CA VAL A 87 1.04 -3.37 -19.81
C VAL A 87 0.96 -2.71 -18.43
N ASN A 88 2.00 -2.95 -17.63
CA ASN A 88 2.16 -2.33 -16.31
C ASN A 88 2.13 -0.80 -16.38
N GLN A 89 1.22 -0.19 -15.61
CA GLN A 89 1.04 1.26 -15.51
C GLN A 89 1.78 1.85 -14.28
N GLY A 90 2.16 1.00 -13.35
CA GLY A 90 2.79 1.38 -12.09
C GLY A 90 1.77 1.80 -11.01
N ARG A 91 2.25 1.89 -9.78
CA ARG A 91 1.43 1.93 -8.55
C ARG A 91 0.39 3.06 -8.54
N ALA A 92 0.79 4.30 -8.82
CA ALA A 92 -0.12 5.45 -8.77
C ALA A 92 -1.18 5.38 -9.88
N ARG A 93 -0.76 5.16 -11.13
CA ARG A 93 -1.67 5.11 -12.27
C ARG A 93 -2.57 3.87 -12.22
N GLY A 94 -2.04 2.70 -11.83
CA GLY A 94 -2.83 1.49 -11.64
C GLY A 94 -3.94 1.69 -10.61
N ARG A 95 -3.66 2.35 -9.47
CA ARG A 95 -4.69 2.67 -8.46
C ARG A 95 -5.71 3.70 -8.94
N ASN A 96 -5.28 4.70 -9.71
CA ASN A 96 -6.22 5.64 -10.33
C ASN A 96 -7.15 4.93 -11.31
N SER A 97 -6.62 4.05 -12.17
CA SER A 97 -7.40 3.22 -13.08
C SER A 97 -8.35 2.29 -12.33
N LEU A 98 -7.87 1.63 -11.28
CA LEU A 98 -8.67 0.72 -10.45
C LEU A 98 -9.89 1.42 -9.85
N ALA A 99 -9.73 2.65 -9.34
CA ALA A 99 -10.83 3.44 -8.80
C ALA A 99 -11.91 3.79 -9.83
N ALA A 100 -11.56 3.90 -11.12
CA ALA A 100 -12.51 4.18 -12.18
C ALA A 100 -13.49 3.02 -12.44
N HIS A 101 -13.11 1.78 -12.10
CA HIS A 101 -13.96 0.61 -12.23
C HIS A 101 -14.90 0.37 -11.03
N ALA A 102 -14.68 1.07 -9.94
CA ALA A 102 -15.50 0.98 -8.73
C ALA A 102 -16.84 1.72 -8.88
N ARG A 103 -17.89 1.33 -8.12
CA ARG A 103 -19.23 1.94 -8.19
C ARG A 103 -19.64 2.61 -6.88
N ALA A 104 -19.10 2.15 -5.75
CA ALA A 104 -19.52 2.59 -4.42
C ALA A 104 -19.05 4.01 -4.07
N GLY A 105 -19.69 4.62 -3.08
CA GLY A 105 -19.35 5.95 -2.55
C GLY A 105 -18.07 5.99 -1.73
N HIS A 106 -17.58 4.83 -1.23
CA HIS A 106 -16.32 4.68 -0.54
C HIS A 106 -15.42 3.64 -1.22
N LEU A 107 -14.14 3.90 -1.28
CA LEU A 107 -13.09 3.11 -1.90
C LEU A 107 -12.15 2.61 -0.81
N LEU A 108 -12.05 1.30 -0.60
CA LEU A 108 -11.09 0.68 0.30
C LEU A 108 -9.93 0.10 -0.52
N PHE A 109 -8.80 0.79 -0.57
CA PHE A 109 -7.57 0.24 -1.14
C PHE A 109 -6.99 -0.81 -0.21
N LEU A 110 -6.67 -1.98 -0.76
CA LEU A 110 -6.11 -3.11 -0.04
C LEU A 110 -5.09 -3.80 -0.97
N ASP A 111 -3.83 -3.89 -0.56
CA ASP A 111 -2.82 -4.56 -1.38
C ASP A 111 -3.10 -6.08 -1.43
N SER A 112 -2.72 -6.76 -2.51
CA SER A 112 -3.02 -8.17 -2.80
C SER A 112 -2.49 -9.16 -1.77
N ASP A 113 -1.43 -8.79 -1.06
CA ASP A 113 -0.74 -9.56 -0.04
C ASP A 113 -1.18 -9.22 1.40
N MET A 114 -2.28 -8.49 1.54
CA MET A 114 -2.90 -8.21 2.83
C MET A 114 -3.92 -9.29 3.21
N LEU A 115 -3.92 -9.70 4.48
CA LEU A 115 -4.89 -10.65 5.00
C LEU A 115 -5.60 -10.04 6.23
N PRO A 116 -6.94 -9.87 6.21
CA PRO A 116 -7.69 -9.38 7.36
C PRO A 116 -7.38 -10.12 8.65
N ASP A 117 -7.16 -9.39 9.76
CA ASP A 117 -6.89 -10.01 11.05
C ASP A 117 -8.17 -10.42 11.81
N ALA A 118 -9.28 -9.76 11.50
CA ALA A 118 -10.56 -10.03 12.13
C ALA A 118 -11.56 -10.62 11.13
N PRO A 119 -12.42 -11.57 11.55
CA PRO A 119 -13.42 -12.21 10.69
C PRO A 119 -14.56 -11.27 10.26
N ASP A 120 -14.68 -10.10 10.87
CA ASP A 120 -15.66 -9.03 10.62
C ASP A 120 -14.98 -7.76 10.04
N PHE A 121 -13.86 -7.93 9.35
CA PHE A 121 -13.02 -6.83 8.83
C PHE A 121 -13.78 -5.88 7.90
N LEU A 122 -14.50 -6.40 6.92
CA LEU A 122 -15.31 -5.58 6.00
C LEU A 122 -16.51 -4.95 6.71
N HIS A 123 -17.13 -5.68 7.64
CA HIS A 123 -18.26 -5.19 8.42
C HIS A 123 -17.86 -3.95 9.24
N ARG A 124 -16.70 -3.98 9.90
CA ARG A 124 -16.16 -2.82 10.63
C ARG A 124 -15.96 -1.58 9.76
N TRP A 125 -15.57 -1.78 8.49
CA TRP A 125 -15.47 -0.67 7.54
C TRP A 125 -16.83 -0.11 7.15
N VAL A 126 -17.82 -0.97 6.92
CA VAL A 126 -19.20 -0.56 6.62
C VAL A 126 -19.81 0.18 7.82
N ASP A 127 -19.63 -0.35 9.03
CA ASP A 127 -20.08 0.30 10.26
C ASP A 127 -19.44 1.70 10.46
N LEU A 128 -18.16 1.84 10.15
CA LEU A 128 -17.49 3.13 10.21
C LEU A 128 -18.06 4.13 9.20
N ILE A 129 -18.35 3.67 7.98
CA ILE A 129 -19.00 4.49 6.94
C ILE A 129 -20.37 4.96 7.44
N ASP A 130 -21.19 4.06 7.97
CA ASP A 130 -22.54 4.37 8.46
C ASP A 130 -22.52 5.33 9.67
N ALA A 131 -21.53 5.17 10.55
CA ALA A 131 -21.44 5.96 11.77
C ALA A 131 -20.88 7.37 11.55
N SER A 132 -19.98 7.59 10.59
CA SER A 132 -19.20 8.84 10.52
C SER A 132 -18.91 9.35 9.11
N ASP A 133 -19.20 8.58 8.05
CA ASP A 133 -18.92 8.94 6.65
C ASP A 133 -17.52 9.58 6.46
N PRO A 134 -16.44 8.88 6.83
CA PRO A 134 -15.11 9.48 6.90
C PRO A 134 -14.60 9.88 5.53
N ALA A 135 -13.96 11.06 5.42
CA ALA A 135 -13.30 11.47 4.19
C ALA A 135 -12.14 10.53 3.84
N VAL A 136 -11.32 10.18 4.84
CA VAL A 136 -10.20 9.26 4.77
C VAL A 136 -10.10 8.50 6.08
N ALA A 137 -9.89 7.18 6.02
CA ALA A 137 -9.60 6.37 7.21
C ALA A 137 -8.55 5.29 6.90
N PHE A 138 -7.60 5.08 7.82
CA PHE A 138 -6.57 4.05 7.70
C PHE A 138 -6.72 3.02 8.81
N GLY A 139 -6.81 1.72 8.43
CA GLY A 139 -7.09 0.61 9.34
C GLY A 139 -5.86 0.09 10.09
N GLY A 140 -4.70 0.21 9.50
CA GLY A 140 -3.44 -0.26 10.08
C GLY A 140 -2.89 -1.53 9.45
N PHE A 141 -1.65 -1.81 9.81
CA PHE A 141 -0.89 -3.01 9.46
C PHE A 141 -0.70 -3.91 10.67
N SER A 142 -0.63 -5.22 10.43
CA SER A 142 -0.11 -6.19 11.37
C SER A 142 0.87 -7.18 10.70
N LEU A 143 1.42 -8.06 11.50
CA LEU A 143 2.24 -9.20 11.07
C LEU A 143 1.80 -10.49 11.77
N GLU A 144 0.59 -10.52 12.31
CA GLU A 144 0.13 -11.60 13.20
C GLU A 144 0.05 -12.94 12.47
N GLN A 145 -0.48 -12.95 11.26
CA GLN A 145 -0.64 -14.15 10.44
C GLN A 145 0.56 -14.43 9.52
N ALA A 146 1.55 -13.50 9.46
CA ALA A 146 2.73 -13.69 8.62
C ALA A 146 3.68 -14.76 9.22
N PRO A 147 4.10 -15.77 8.44
CA PRO A 147 5.00 -16.81 8.95
C PRO A 147 6.35 -16.23 9.42
N PRO A 148 6.90 -16.69 10.57
CA PRO A 148 8.17 -16.18 11.10
C PRO A 148 9.39 -16.79 10.38
N LYS A 149 9.56 -16.49 9.09
CA LYS A 149 10.69 -16.96 8.29
C LYS A 149 11.96 -16.15 8.59
N ARG A 150 13.13 -16.84 8.69
CA ARG A 150 14.44 -16.22 8.96
C ARG A 150 14.80 -15.15 7.91
N GLU A 151 14.52 -15.42 6.65
CA GLU A 151 14.78 -14.51 5.53
C GLU A 151 14.00 -13.19 5.62
N HIS A 152 12.84 -13.19 6.29
CA HIS A 152 11.99 -12.02 6.49
C HIS A 152 12.22 -11.30 7.83
N ALA A 153 13.14 -11.80 8.67
CA ALA A 153 13.36 -11.25 10.02
C ALA A 153 13.70 -9.76 10.02
N LEU A 154 14.50 -9.30 9.03
CA LEU A 154 14.84 -7.89 8.92
C LEU A 154 13.63 -7.02 8.56
N HIS A 155 12.82 -7.44 7.60
CA HIS A 155 11.60 -6.73 7.22
C HIS A 155 10.64 -6.64 8.41
N ARG A 156 10.39 -7.76 9.08
CA ARG A 156 9.58 -7.83 10.30
C ARG A 156 10.06 -6.84 11.36
N GLN A 157 11.37 -6.82 11.65
CA GLN A 157 11.97 -5.89 12.62
C GLN A 157 11.81 -4.41 12.22
N LEU A 158 11.84 -4.11 10.92
CA LEU A 158 11.61 -2.75 10.41
C LEU A 158 10.14 -2.37 10.53
N ALA A 159 9.22 -3.22 10.05
CA ALA A 159 7.79 -2.97 10.02
C ALA A 159 7.18 -2.83 11.41
N GLN A 160 7.56 -3.67 12.38
CA GLN A 160 7.10 -3.58 13.78
C GLN A 160 7.36 -2.21 14.43
N ARG A 161 8.40 -1.49 13.98
CA ARG A 161 8.75 -0.18 14.54
C ARG A 161 8.20 1.01 13.75
N SER A 162 7.59 0.78 12.59
CA SER A 162 7.10 1.85 11.71
C SER A 162 5.65 1.60 11.26
N ASP A 163 5.43 0.51 10.52
CA ASP A 163 4.20 0.30 9.78
C ASP A 163 3.08 -0.26 10.67
N CYS A 164 3.45 -1.10 11.66
CA CYS A 164 2.53 -1.70 12.64
C CYS A 164 2.24 -0.80 13.86
N ALA A 165 2.31 0.53 13.70
CA ALA A 165 1.96 1.46 14.77
C ALA A 165 0.46 1.39 15.08
N SER A 166 0.08 1.47 16.38
CA SER A 166 -1.32 1.53 16.81
C SER A 166 -2.03 2.78 16.28
N ALA A 167 -3.36 2.75 16.22
CA ALA A 167 -4.15 3.92 15.81
C ALA A 167 -3.85 5.13 16.69
N GLU A 168 -3.63 4.95 17.99
CA GLU A 168 -3.26 6.02 18.92
C GLU A 168 -1.96 6.73 18.51
N LEU A 169 -0.92 5.98 18.19
CA LEU A 169 0.36 6.55 17.73
C LEU A 169 0.22 7.21 16.34
N ARG A 170 -0.56 6.62 15.45
CA ARG A 170 -0.78 7.16 14.11
C ARG A 170 -1.50 8.52 14.15
N ARG A 171 -2.43 8.72 15.08
CA ARG A 171 -3.16 10.00 15.29
C ARG A 171 -2.26 11.18 15.64
N LEU A 172 -1.04 10.95 16.12
CA LEU A 172 -0.10 12.03 16.43
C LEU A 172 0.46 12.73 15.18
N LYS A 173 0.51 12.02 14.05
CA LYS A 173 0.93 12.53 12.72
C LYS A 173 0.15 11.78 11.63
N PRO A 174 -1.15 12.07 11.49
CA PRO A 174 -2.04 11.25 10.69
C PRO A 174 -1.63 11.17 9.21
N GLU A 175 -1.15 12.27 8.64
CA GLU A 175 -0.71 12.34 7.24
C GLU A 175 0.47 11.43 6.90
N LYS A 176 1.28 11.09 7.89
CA LYS A 176 2.48 10.26 7.72
C LYS A 176 2.18 8.77 7.62
N TYR A 177 1.07 8.35 8.20
CA TYR A 177 0.69 6.94 8.29
C TYR A 177 -0.46 6.61 7.32
N VAL A 178 -0.43 7.17 6.14
CA VAL A 178 -1.35 6.83 5.05
C VAL A 178 -0.64 5.84 4.14
N PHE A 179 -1.15 4.59 4.09
CA PHE A 179 -0.64 3.55 3.20
C PHE A 179 -1.81 2.92 2.47
N THR A 180 -1.69 2.77 1.16
CA THR A 180 -2.74 2.23 0.29
C THR A 180 -3.08 0.76 0.52
N SER A 181 -2.37 0.13 1.43
CA SER A 181 -2.56 -1.28 1.78
C SER A 181 -3.77 -1.58 2.68
N ASN A 182 -4.37 -0.57 3.32
CA ASN A 182 -5.60 -0.70 4.12
C ASN A 182 -6.22 0.70 4.33
N LEU A 183 -6.59 1.37 3.23
CA LEU A 183 -6.97 2.78 3.20
C LEU A 183 -8.36 2.98 2.62
N LEU A 184 -9.30 3.43 3.45
CA LEU A 184 -10.64 3.84 3.05
C LEU A 184 -10.64 5.32 2.65
N ILE A 185 -11.25 5.64 1.51
CA ILE A 185 -11.35 7.01 0.99
C ILE A 185 -12.76 7.22 0.47
N ARG A 186 -13.40 8.34 0.82
CA ARG A 186 -14.65 8.74 0.16
C ARG A 186 -14.37 9.03 -1.31
N ARG A 187 -15.16 8.47 -2.23
CA ARG A 187 -14.96 8.61 -3.68
C ARG A 187 -14.78 10.07 -4.12
N ALA A 188 -15.61 10.97 -3.66
CA ALA A 188 -15.53 12.39 -4.04
C ALA A 188 -14.19 13.04 -3.64
N VAL A 189 -13.58 12.61 -2.52
CA VAL A 189 -12.24 13.05 -2.10
C VAL A 189 -11.18 12.49 -3.05
N PHE A 190 -11.27 11.20 -3.40
CA PHE A 190 -10.32 10.58 -4.33
C PHE A 190 -10.39 11.17 -5.75
N GLU A 191 -11.60 11.42 -6.25
CA GLU A 191 -11.82 12.04 -7.57
C GLU A 191 -11.28 13.48 -7.65
N ALA A 192 -11.39 14.24 -6.55
CA ALA A 192 -10.80 15.58 -6.45
C ALA A 192 -9.27 15.55 -6.31
N GLU A 193 -8.74 14.52 -5.66
CA GLU A 193 -7.34 14.38 -5.29
C GLU A 193 -6.81 12.98 -5.64
N PRO A 194 -6.68 12.61 -6.94
CA PRO A 194 -6.13 11.31 -7.34
C PRO A 194 -4.64 11.20 -6.98
N PHE A 195 -4.07 10.00 -7.02
CA PHE A 195 -2.62 9.82 -6.86
C PHE A 195 -1.84 10.53 -7.97
N ASP A 196 -0.71 11.15 -7.61
CA ASP A 196 0.19 11.78 -8.59
C ASP A 196 0.95 10.71 -9.39
N GLU A 197 0.59 10.55 -10.67
CA GLU A 197 1.20 9.60 -11.60
C GLU A 197 2.67 9.91 -11.94
N GLY A 198 3.20 11.02 -11.47
CA GLY A 198 4.61 11.37 -11.58
C GLY A 198 5.51 10.56 -10.63
N PHE A 199 4.96 9.92 -9.59
CA PHE A 199 5.68 8.97 -8.77
C PHE A 199 5.85 7.65 -9.52
N LYS A 200 7.10 7.23 -9.71
CA LYS A 200 7.45 6.01 -10.45
C LYS A 200 8.19 5.02 -9.53
N GLY A 201 7.98 3.71 -9.78
CA GLY A 201 8.58 2.66 -8.96
C GLY A 201 7.95 2.58 -7.57
N TRP A 202 8.78 2.45 -6.52
CA TRP A 202 8.31 2.16 -5.17
C TRP A 202 8.43 3.36 -4.22
N GLY A 203 7.34 3.63 -3.51
CA GLY A 203 7.25 4.43 -2.29
C GLY A 203 7.12 5.95 -2.47
N TRP A 204 6.60 6.57 -1.45
CA TRP A 204 6.29 7.99 -1.26
C TRP A 204 5.03 8.49 -1.95
N GLU A 205 4.41 7.75 -2.89
CA GLU A 205 3.18 8.14 -3.58
C GLU A 205 1.99 8.28 -2.61
N ASP A 206 1.88 7.36 -1.69
CA ASP A 206 0.85 7.31 -0.64
C ASP A 206 1.08 8.39 0.44
N VAL A 207 2.34 8.59 0.86
CA VAL A 207 2.69 9.64 1.82
C VAL A 207 2.46 11.03 1.21
N GLU A 208 2.81 11.23 -0.07
CA GLU A 208 2.51 12.49 -0.78
C GLU A 208 1.02 12.77 -0.80
N TRP A 209 0.24 11.75 -1.19
CA TRP A 209 -1.21 11.84 -1.21
C TRP A 209 -1.78 12.19 0.17
N GLY A 210 -1.31 11.52 1.21
CA GLY A 210 -1.71 11.80 2.60
C GLY A 210 -1.40 13.24 3.04
N VAL A 211 -0.22 13.76 2.70
CA VAL A 211 0.16 15.16 3.00
C VAL A 211 -0.75 16.14 2.26
N ARG A 212 -1.04 15.87 0.99
CA ARG A 212 -1.89 16.75 0.16
C ARG A 212 -3.32 16.77 0.65
N VAL A 213 -3.92 15.63 0.87
CA VAL A 213 -5.32 15.47 1.32
C VAL A 213 -5.52 15.97 2.74
N SER A 214 -4.55 15.82 3.63
CA SER A 214 -4.64 16.29 5.03
C SER A 214 -4.81 17.81 5.19
N ARG A 215 -4.55 18.56 4.13
CA ARG A 215 -4.76 20.03 4.13
C ARG A 215 -6.25 20.41 4.15
N ASN A 216 -7.08 19.56 3.56
CA ASN A 216 -8.51 19.83 3.38
C ASN A 216 -9.41 18.82 4.10
N HIS A 217 -8.90 17.66 4.47
CA HIS A 217 -9.69 16.57 5.04
C HIS A 217 -9.01 15.96 6.27
N ALA A 218 -9.80 15.64 7.28
CA ALA A 218 -9.33 14.87 8.43
C ALA A 218 -9.03 13.42 8.02
N ILE A 219 -7.91 12.89 8.51
CA ILE A 219 -7.53 11.49 8.34
C ILE A 219 -7.82 10.77 9.66
N THR A 220 -8.76 9.84 9.61
CA THR A 220 -9.15 9.00 10.75
C THR A 220 -8.23 7.78 10.82
N HIS A 221 -7.77 7.42 12.02
CA HIS A 221 -7.03 6.18 12.25
C HIS A 221 -7.83 5.27 13.17
N VAL A 222 -8.10 4.05 12.70
CA VAL A 222 -8.83 3.01 13.43
C VAL A 222 -8.01 1.74 13.56
N ASP A 223 -8.29 0.91 14.55
CA ASP A 223 -7.68 -0.40 14.69
C ASP A 223 -8.58 -1.45 14.01
N ASN A 224 -8.42 -1.57 12.70
CA ASN A 224 -8.96 -2.60 11.84
C ASN A 224 -7.85 -3.13 10.94
N PRO A 225 -6.80 -3.76 11.54
CA PRO A 225 -5.61 -4.11 10.82
C PRO A 225 -5.80 -5.29 9.86
N ALA A 226 -4.90 -5.34 8.89
CA ALA A 226 -4.66 -6.50 8.06
C ALA A 226 -3.17 -6.89 8.13
N THR A 227 -2.90 -8.19 8.14
CA THR A 227 -1.54 -8.73 8.11
C THR A 227 -0.93 -8.61 6.73
N HIS A 228 0.27 -8.02 6.64
CA HIS A 228 1.08 -8.00 5.44
C HIS A 228 1.86 -9.31 5.31
N LEU A 229 1.50 -10.13 4.33
CA LEU A 229 2.13 -11.42 4.05
C LEU A 229 3.37 -11.29 3.16
N GLY A 230 3.42 -10.26 2.30
CA GLY A 230 4.46 -9.98 1.30
C GLY A 230 5.76 -9.44 1.90
N LEU A 231 6.31 -10.13 2.90
CA LEU A 231 7.57 -9.71 3.52
C LEU A 231 8.76 -10.01 2.61
N ASP A 232 9.59 -8.99 2.41
CA ASP A 232 10.76 -9.04 1.54
C ASP A 232 12.03 -9.52 2.26
N GLY A 233 12.92 -10.15 1.52
CA GLY A 233 14.29 -10.37 1.95
C GLY A 233 15.12 -9.06 1.93
N PRO A 234 16.24 -9.00 2.66
CA PRO A 234 17.04 -7.77 2.84
C PRO A 234 17.54 -7.13 1.54
N ARG A 235 17.84 -7.92 0.51
CA ARG A 235 18.29 -7.42 -0.80
C ARG A 235 17.17 -6.71 -1.56
N VAL A 236 15.94 -7.23 -1.48
CA VAL A 236 14.75 -6.63 -2.10
C VAL A 236 14.41 -5.31 -1.41
N ILE A 237 14.45 -5.26 -0.07
CA ILE A 237 14.26 -4.02 0.70
C ILE A 237 15.26 -2.95 0.27
N ALA A 238 16.56 -3.31 0.13
CA ALA A 238 17.58 -2.38 -0.30
C ALA A 238 17.32 -1.84 -1.71
N ALA A 239 16.89 -2.70 -2.66
CA ALA A 239 16.54 -2.30 -4.01
C ALA A 239 15.31 -1.37 -4.05
N LYS A 240 14.26 -1.67 -3.25
CA LYS A 240 13.10 -0.80 -3.09
C LYS A 240 13.51 0.60 -2.57
N TYR A 241 14.43 0.69 -1.61
CA TYR A 241 14.93 1.98 -1.13
C TYR A 241 15.69 2.76 -2.21
N GLU A 242 16.47 2.09 -3.05
CA GLU A 242 17.15 2.72 -4.19
C GLU A 242 16.15 3.31 -5.18
N GLN A 243 15.08 2.57 -5.52
CA GLN A 243 14.01 3.06 -6.39
C GLN A 243 13.30 4.28 -5.79
N SER A 244 13.15 4.33 -4.47
CA SER A 244 12.39 5.40 -3.79
C SER A 244 13.12 6.75 -3.71
N ALA A 245 14.39 6.84 -4.08
CA ALA A 245 15.20 8.06 -3.93
C ALA A 245 14.66 9.24 -4.75
N ALA A 246 14.33 9.00 -6.02
CA ALA A 246 13.75 10.04 -6.89
C ALA A 246 12.40 10.52 -6.38
N ASN A 247 11.57 9.60 -5.87
CA ASN A 247 10.29 9.92 -5.27
C ASN A 247 10.46 10.73 -3.97
N PHE A 248 11.52 10.47 -3.18
CA PHE A 248 11.82 11.30 -2.00
C PHE A 248 12.20 12.74 -2.39
N ALA A 249 12.98 12.92 -3.43
CA ALA A 249 13.28 14.26 -3.95
C ALA A 249 12.01 14.97 -4.44
N ARG A 250 11.11 14.23 -5.11
CA ARG A 250 9.84 14.76 -5.62
C ARG A 250 8.93 15.23 -4.48
N ILE A 251 8.70 14.42 -3.46
CA ILE A 251 7.85 14.82 -2.31
C ILE A 251 8.49 15.98 -1.53
N LEU A 252 9.82 16.01 -1.39
CA LEU A 252 10.52 17.12 -0.76
C LEU A 252 10.35 18.43 -1.53
N ALA A 253 10.35 18.39 -2.85
CA ALA A 253 10.13 19.56 -3.71
C ALA A 253 8.68 20.05 -3.63
N ALA A 254 7.70 19.14 -3.57
CA ALA A 254 6.28 19.45 -3.50
C ALA A 254 5.83 19.95 -2.10
N HIS A 255 6.39 19.38 -1.03
CA HIS A 255 5.96 19.61 0.36
C HIS A 255 7.14 19.86 1.32
N PRO A 256 8.00 20.86 1.04
CA PRO A 256 9.22 21.08 1.84
C PRO A 256 8.95 21.45 3.31
N ASP A 257 7.83 22.09 3.57
CA ASP A 257 7.34 22.49 4.90
C ASP A 257 7.08 21.28 5.81
N VAL A 258 6.53 20.21 5.26
CA VAL A 258 6.20 18.98 5.99
C VAL A 258 7.40 18.03 6.03
N VAL A 259 8.00 17.74 4.85
CA VAL A 259 9.03 16.70 4.70
C VAL A 259 10.32 17.04 5.44
N ARG A 260 10.69 18.33 5.55
CA ARG A 260 11.86 18.76 6.36
C ARG A 260 11.69 18.44 7.85
N GLY A 261 10.47 18.26 8.32
CA GLY A 261 10.15 17.81 9.69
C GLY A 261 10.35 16.31 9.90
N TYR A 262 10.46 15.50 8.85
CA TYR A 262 10.59 14.05 9.00
C TYR A 262 11.98 13.61 9.45
N PRO A 263 12.07 12.58 10.34
CA PRO A 263 13.38 12.01 10.74
C PRO A 263 14.21 11.51 9.56
N SER A 264 13.56 10.98 8.51
CA SER A 264 14.21 10.53 7.28
C SER A 264 14.96 11.65 6.56
N TYR A 265 14.35 12.85 6.46
CA TYR A 265 15.00 14.02 5.88
C TYR A 265 16.19 14.50 6.72
N ARG A 266 16.02 14.56 8.06
CA ARG A 266 17.11 14.99 8.95
C ARG A 266 18.31 14.06 8.85
N ALA A 267 18.08 12.74 8.80
CA ALA A 267 19.13 11.74 8.63
C ALA A 267 19.79 11.85 7.24
N ALA A 268 19.01 12.00 6.18
CA ALA A 268 19.52 12.20 4.82
C ALA A 268 20.39 13.46 4.73
N ARG A 269 19.93 14.59 5.28
CA ARG A 269 20.68 15.84 5.32
C ARG A 269 22.01 15.72 6.10
N ALA A 270 21.98 15.04 7.25
CA ALA A 270 23.19 14.80 8.03
C ALA A 270 24.21 13.96 7.24
N LEU A 271 23.77 12.89 6.56
CA LEU A 271 24.64 12.04 5.74
C LEU A 271 25.15 12.75 4.48
N LYS A 272 24.36 13.66 3.88
CA LYS A 272 24.79 14.48 2.75
C LYS A 272 26.02 15.33 3.08
N HIS A 273 26.09 15.85 4.31
CA HIS A 273 27.19 16.70 4.78
C HIS A 273 28.25 15.95 5.59
N ALA A 274 28.11 14.62 5.75
CA ALA A 274 29.09 13.82 6.50
C ALA A 274 30.40 13.66 5.72
N PRO A 275 31.57 13.61 6.41
CA PRO A 275 32.82 13.26 5.77
C PRO A 275 32.75 11.84 5.15
N LEU A 276 33.50 11.59 4.08
CA LEU A 276 33.53 10.30 3.39
C LEU A 276 32.16 9.79 2.93
N ARG A 277 31.24 10.68 2.59
CA ARG A 277 29.82 10.38 2.25
C ARG A 277 29.68 9.25 1.22
N GLN A 278 30.61 9.15 0.25
CA GLN A 278 30.59 8.12 -0.79
C GLN A 278 30.82 6.71 -0.24
N ALA A 279 31.50 6.57 0.90
CA ALA A 279 31.78 5.29 1.54
C ALA A 279 30.60 4.82 2.43
N TRP A 280 29.77 5.73 2.94
CA TRP A 280 28.68 5.37 3.86
C TRP A 280 27.63 4.46 3.21
N ARG A 281 27.21 4.77 1.99
CA ARG A 281 26.18 3.98 1.31
C ARG A 281 26.57 2.51 1.14
N PRO A 282 27.73 2.15 0.51
CA PRO A 282 28.12 0.75 0.36
C PRO A 282 28.41 0.07 1.70
N LEU A 283 29.01 0.76 2.67
CA LEU A 283 29.26 0.21 4.01
C LEU A 283 27.96 -0.14 4.75
N LEU A 284 27.01 0.78 4.79
CA LEU A 284 25.71 0.57 5.45
C LEU A 284 24.91 -0.54 4.78
N LYS A 285 24.96 -0.63 3.43
CA LYS A 285 24.37 -1.73 2.68
C LYS A 285 25.01 -3.07 3.06
N ALA A 286 26.34 -3.15 3.06
CA ALA A 286 27.05 -4.36 3.42
C ALA A 286 26.72 -4.84 4.84
N LEU A 287 26.70 -3.93 5.83
CA LEU A 287 26.34 -4.24 7.22
C LEU A 287 24.86 -4.67 7.37
N ALA A 288 23.95 -4.02 6.66
CA ALA A 288 22.53 -4.38 6.67
C ALA A 288 22.26 -5.78 6.08
N LEU A 289 23.09 -6.19 5.10
CA LEU A 289 22.97 -7.48 4.42
C LEU A 289 23.79 -8.59 5.11
N ALA A 290 24.68 -8.27 6.06
CA ALA A 290 25.52 -9.24 6.75
C ALA A 290 24.69 -10.14 7.69
N GLU A 291 24.40 -11.36 7.28
CA GLU A 291 23.53 -12.29 8.02
C GLU A 291 24.08 -12.69 9.40
N GLN A 292 25.38 -12.63 9.59
CA GLN A 292 26.06 -12.91 10.85
C GLN A 292 25.92 -11.80 11.89
N ALA A 293 25.58 -10.58 11.43
CA ALA A 293 25.40 -9.45 12.32
C ALA A 293 24.08 -9.52 13.10
N PRO A 294 24.03 -9.02 14.34
CA PRO A 294 22.81 -8.97 15.13
C PRO A 294 21.68 -8.22 14.41
N LEU A 295 20.46 -8.76 14.44
CA LEU A 295 19.31 -8.22 13.73
C LEU A 295 19.03 -6.72 14.05
N PRO A 296 19.12 -6.24 15.32
CA PRO A 296 18.93 -4.82 15.61
C PRO A 296 19.95 -3.90 14.92
N MET A 297 21.22 -4.36 14.81
CA MET A 297 22.27 -3.63 14.09
C MET A 297 21.98 -3.59 12.60
N ARG A 298 21.60 -4.70 11.99
CA ARG A 298 21.20 -4.77 10.58
C ARG A 298 20.03 -3.83 10.28
N ALA A 299 19.01 -3.82 11.14
CA ALA A 299 17.87 -2.92 11.00
C ALA A 299 18.25 -1.45 11.13
N PHE A 300 19.18 -1.12 12.03
CA PHE A 300 19.71 0.23 12.16
C PHE A 300 20.49 0.63 10.89
N CYS A 301 21.41 -0.21 10.41
CA CYS A 301 22.17 0.02 9.19
C CYS A 301 21.26 0.16 7.96
N MET A 302 20.19 -0.65 7.86
CA MET A 302 19.22 -0.55 6.77
C MET A 302 18.47 0.80 6.75
N ARG A 303 18.12 1.34 7.93
CA ARG A 303 17.49 2.68 8.03
C ARG A 303 18.48 3.79 7.62
N LEU A 304 19.73 3.69 8.08
CA LEU A 304 20.76 4.65 7.67
C LEU A 304 21.09 4.52 6.19
N TYR A 305 21.07 3.30 5.65
CA TYR A 305 21.22 3.06 4.22
C TYR A 305 20.12 3.78 3.41
N ARG A 306 18.84 3.65 3.81
CA ARG A 306 17.75 4.41 3.19
C ARG A 306 18.03 5.92 3.23
N ALA A 307 18.49 6.43 4.37
CA ALA A 307 18.84 7.84 4.50
C ALA A 307 20.02 8.24 3.60
N ALA A 308 21.03 7.38 3.45
CA ALA A 308 22.17 7.63 2.55
C ALA A 308 21.74 7.66 1.08
N VAL A 309 20.85 6.77 0.67
CA VAL A 309 20.25 6.76 -0.67
C VAL A 309 19.46 8.07 -0.91
N CYS A 310 18.63 8.48 0.04
CA CYS A 310 17.90 9.76 -0.06
C CYS A 310 18.84 10.97 -0.08
N ALA A 311 19.99 10.92 0.62
CA ALA A 311 20.97 12.01 0.68
C ALA A 311 21.61 12.32 -0.69
N GLU A 312 21.67 11.34 -1.59
CA GLU A 312 22.18 11.53 -2.95
C GLU A 312 21.15 12.20 -3.88
N ALA A 313 19.86 12.13 -3.53
CA ALA A 313 18.75 12.65 -4.32
C ALA A 313 18.28 14.07 -3.92
N ILE A 314 18.79 14.63 -2.79
CA ILE A 314 18.37 15.94 -2.25
C ILE A 314 19.47 17.00 -2.31
#